data_ddb60c97ee50be9069c94796ea855f65
#
_entry.id   ddb60c97ee50be9069c94796ea855f65
#
_cell.length_a   1.000
_cell.length_b   1.000
_cell.length_c   1.000
_cell.angle_alpha   90.00
_cell.angle_beta   90.00
_cell.angle_gamma   90.00
#
_symmetry.space_group_name_H-M   'P 1'
#
loop_
_entity.id
_entity.type
_entity.pdbx_description
1 polymer ?
#
loop_
_entity_poly.entity_id
_entity_poly.type
_entity_poly.pdbx_seq_one_letter_code
_entity_poly.pdbx_strand_id
1 'polypeptide(L)'
;MFNLAELQAECAKRFKISPDETLQAAQDLYEKKLTTYPRTDARVLTKAVAKEIFKNLSHLKGYTPTQAFVDNILTKKQYENLAKTQYTDDSKVTDHYAIIPTGQLMELGVLSPLQRKVFDLIVRRFLSIFYPPAEYQTLKLVIGIEKESLFASAKALKSLGYLEVLGKTLEDADEEETDAAGQGEIGDNADNVNKNTKKNNTKKLLELAKTLKKGDAVSVNGFEIKEGKTSPPKRYTSGSMILAMENAGQLIEDEELRAQIKGSGIGTSATRAEIIKKLIRIGYLKLNKKTQVITPENFGEMVYEVVAMTVPALLNPKMTASWEKGLDGITNGTIDVGDYRTKLEDFIRRETIQIRDKDLTPQLAEQISKLSKKDAKALSAGRKIGVPCPVCDGEIATTPFGYGCSNYKKDGTGCKFSIGKIAGKELNDAEVTALLTDKKTPVLKDFTGKTGKPFDAALKLNEDNQIVFDFPEREPPVETNLACPRCKAHKLKKSQWYLECECGFRIRHTVAQIALSEETLQELFTTGKTKNKVSGFISKAGKPFDACLKYEKEVIQFDFDNAGETPGQNRDQASTQPLQEQGDYGQSAFYMDSAEIMQIFADTQ
;
A
#
# COMPACT_ATOMS: atom_id res chain seq x y z
N MET A 1 23.36 12.73 17.74
CA MET A 1 22.68 11.53 18.29
C MET A 1 21.32 11.41 17.62
N PHE A 2 20.56 10.38 17.86
CA PHE A 2 19.21 10.23 17.29
C PHE A 2 18.17 11.02 18.09
N ASN A 3 17.28 11.70 17.39
CA ASN A 3 15.89 11.90 17.81
C ASN A 3 15.01 10.78 17.21
N LEU A 4 13.72 10.79 17.48
CA LEU A 4 12.83 9.73 16.96
C LEU A 4 12.74 9.71 15.44
N ALA A 5 12.63 10.87 14.79
CA ALA A 5 12.48 10.96 13.33
C ALA A 5 13.71 10.40 12.59
N GLU A 6 14.92 10.76 13.03
CA GLU A 6 16.14 10.20 12.44
C GLU A 6 16.29 8.71 12.71
N LEU A 7 15.92 8.22 13.89
CA LEU A 7 15.94 6.79 14.20
C LEU A 7 14.99 6.02 13.27
N GLN A 8 13.77 6.53 13.09
CA GLN A 8 12.78 5.96 12.19
C GLN A 8 13.26 5.93 10.73
N ALA A 9 13.87 7.02 10.27
CA ALA A 9 14.41 7.11 8.92
C ALA A 9 15.55 6.10 8.69
N GLU A 10 16.47 5.99 9.65
CA GLU A 10 17.61 5.09 9.55
C GLU A 10 17.18 3.61 9.64
N CYS A 11 16.20 3.28 10.51
CA CYS A 11 15.63 1.94 10.59
C CYS A 11 14.87 1.57 9.31
N ALA A 12 14.10 2.48 8.72
CA ALA A 12 13.44 2.26 7.44
C ALA A 12 14.47 2.00 6.31
N LYS A 13 15.57 2.75 6.31
CA LYS A 13 16.66 2.59 5.34
C LYS A 13 17.37 1.25 5.50
N ARG A 14 17.80 0.90 6.71
CA ARG A 14 18.65 -0.29 6.98
C ARG A 14 17.88 -1.59 7.14
N PHE A 15 16.77 -1.54 7.88
CA PHE A 15 16.04 -2.73 8.30
C PHE A 15 14.74 -2.95 7.54
N LYS A 16 14.34 -1.97 6.70
CA LYS A 16 13.09 -2.01 5.92
C LYS A 16 11.84 -2.18 6.80
N ILE A 17 11.85 -1.58 7.99
CA ILE A 17 10.73 -1.53 8.92
C ILE A 17 10.04 -0.16 8.86
N SER A 18 8.76 -0.14 9.21
CA SER A 18 7.97 1.09 9.26
C SER A 18 8.36 1.98 10.44
N PRO A 19 8.05 3.28 10.40
CA PRO A 19 8.22 4.18 11.54
C PRO A 19 7.49 3.71 12.80
N ASP A 20 6.32 3.11 12.67
CA ASP A 20 5.53 2.55 13.76
C ASP A 20 6.26 1.37 14.43
N GLU A 21 6.76 0.41 13.63
CA GLU A 21 7.57 -0.71 14.14
C GLU A 21 8.85 -0.23 14.84
N THR A 22 9.48 0.84 14.31
CA THR A 22 10.65 1.45 14.93
C THR A 22 10.30 2.08 16.27
N LEU A 23 9.19 2.83 16.36
CA LEU A 23 8.72 3.44 17.61
C LEU A 23 8.42 2.37 18.65
N GLN A 24 7.73 1.29 18.27
CA GLN A 24 7.44 0.19 19.20
C GLN A 24 8.73 -0.44 19.73
N ALA A 25 9.69 -0.74 18.85
CA ALA A 25 10.98 -1.29 19.29
C ALA A 25 11.74 -0.34 20.24
N ALA A 26 11.74 0.96 19.94
CA ALA A 26 12.39 1.96 20.79
C ALA A 26 11.67 2.14 22.14
N GLN A 27 10.33 2.05 22.15
CA GLN A 27 9.54 2.09 23.38
C GLN A 27 9.84 0.87 24.26
N ASP A 28 9.89 -0.33 23.68
CA ASP A 28 10.25 -1.57 24.41
C ASP A 28 11.65 -1.49 25.01
N LEU A 29 12.62 -0.90 24.28
CA LEU A 29 13.98 -0.68 24.79
C LEU A 29 13.99 0.30 25.97
N TYR A 30 13.20 1.36 25.92
CA TYR A 30 13.05 2.30 27.02
C TYR A 30 12.41 1.65 28.26
N GLU A 31 11.33 0.90 28.11
CA GLU A 31 10.66 0.18 29.20
C GLU A 31 11.58 -0.83 29.89
N LYS A 32 12.48 -1.45 29.11
CA LYS A 32 13.57 -2.31 29.60
C LYS A 32 14.77 -1.53 30.17
N LYS A 33 14.66 -0.20 30.26
CA LYS A 33 15.70 0.70 30.77
C LYS A 33 17.04 0.64 30.01
N LEU A 34 17.03 0.16 28.76
CA LEU A 34 18.22 0.06 27.90
C LEU A 34 18.55 1.37 27.20
N THR A 35 17.54 2.19 26.91
CA THR A 35 17.68 3.50 26.26
C THR A 35 16.90 4.58 27.01
N THR A 36 17.18 5.84 26.69
CA THR A 36 16.40 6.99 27.15
C THR A 36 15.06 7.07 26.42
N TYR A 37 14.16 7.95 26.85
CA TYR A 37 12.81 8.10 26.30
C TYR A 37 12.83 8.36 24.80
N PRO A 38 12.10 7.58 23.99
CA PRO A 38 12.27 7.64 22.54
C PRO A 38 11.51 8.77 21.85
N ARG A 39 10.42 9.30 22.44
CA ARG A 39 9.60 10.36 21.80
C ARG A 39 10.21 11.72 22.09
N THR A 40 11.30 12.03 21.43
CA THR A 40 12.02 13.30 21.54
C THR A 40 12.39 13.85 20.18
N ASP A 41 12.31 15.17 20.02
CA ASP A 41 12.82 15.89 18.85
C ASP A 41 14.28 16.37 19.07
N ALA A 42 14.83 16.28 20.29
CA ALA A 42 16.18 16.68 20.60
C ALA A 42 17.22 15.70 20.05
N ARG A 43 18.31 16.24 19.51
CA ARG A 43 19.49 15.51 18.99
C ARG A 43 20.73 15.72 19.84
N VAL A 44 20.58 16.43 20.95
CA VAL A 44 21.65 16.87 21.85
C VAL A 44 21.38 16.43 23.28
N LEU A 45 22.39 16.52 24.13
CA LEU A 45 22.31 16.29 25.56
C LEU A 45 22.23 17.61 26.32
N THR A 46 21.75 17.55 27.58
CA THR A 46 21.95 18.66 28.52
C THR A 46 23.36 18.63 29.07
N LYS A 47 23.84 19.79 29.57
CA LYS A 47 25.14 19.89 30.23
C LYS A 47 25.23 18.97 31.44
N ALA A 48 24.13 18.78 32.16
CA ALA A 48 24.05 17.88 33.33
C ALA A 48 24.33 16.43 32.92
N VAL A 49 23.63 15.94 31.87
CA VAL A 49 23.83 14.57 31.33
C VAL A 49 25.24 14.40 30.78
N ALA A 50 25.75 15.40 30.05
CA ALA A 50 27.10 15.34 29.45
C ALA A 50 28.20 15.18 30.49
N LYS A 51 28.05 15.79 31.70
CA LYS A 51 29.02 15.65 32.79
C LYS A 51 29.03 14.23 33.39
N GLU A 52 27.92 13.53 33.33
CA GLU A 52 27.78 12.18 33.90
C GLU A 52 27.95 11.05 32.88
N ILE A 53 28.23 11.40 31.61
CA ILE A 53 28.23 10.45 30.48
C ILE A 53 29.24 9.31 30.67
N PHE A 54 30.28 9.52 31.48
CA PHE A 54 31.25 8.49 31.84
C PHE A 54 30.57 7.24 32.44
N LYS A 55 29.51 7.41 33.23
CA LYS A 55 28.76 6.29 33.83
C LYS A 55 28.15 5.40 32.73
N ASN A 56 27.48 6.00 31.74
CA ASN A 56 26.88 5.28 30.61
C ASN A 56 27.95 4.52 29.83
N LEU A 57 29.08 5.19 29.50
CA LEU A 57 30.19 4.58 28.78
C LEU A 57 30.82 3.41 29.56
N SER A 58 31.06 3.59 30.87
CA SER A 58 31.66 2.55 31.72
C SER A 58 30.81 1.27 31.75
N HIS A 59 29.50 1.42 31.84
CA HIS A 59 28.59 0.27 31.82
C HIS A 59 28.50 -0.39 30.43
N LEU A 60 28.63 0.38 29.35
CA LEU A 60 28.63 -0.15 27.97
C LEU A 60 29.85 -1.04 27.65
N LYS A 61 30.89 -1.10 28.50
CA LYS A 61 31.98 -2.11 28.36
C LYS A 61 31.46 -3.53 28.33
N GLY A 62 30.34 -3.84 28.97
CA GLY A 62 29.69 -5.15 28.91
C GLY A 62 29.00 -5.47 27.60
N TYR A 63 28.89 -4.53 26.66
CA TYR A 63 28.27 -4.76 25.36
C TYR A 63 29.34 -5.15 24.32
N THR A 64 29.57 -6.45 24.19
CA THR A 64 30.64 -7.03 23.35
C THR A 64 30.73 -6.47 21.93
N PRO A 65 29.62 -6.21 21.16
CA PRO A 65 29.72 -5.73 19.79
C PRO A 65 30.42 -4.38 19.61
N THR A 66 30.50 -3.57 20.67
CA THR A 66 31.13 -2.23 20.62
C THR A 66 32.18 -2.01 21.72
N GLN A 67 32.55 -3.05 22.46
CA GLN A 67 33.48 -2.98 23.59
C GLN A 67 34.81 -2.30 23.23
N ALA A 68 35.43 -2.68 22.12
CA ALA A 68 36.70 -2.09 21.68
C ALA A 68 36.62 -0.56 21.46
N PHE A 69 35.48 -0.09 20.94
CA PHE A 69 35.25 1.36 20.77
C PHE A 69 35.08 2.05 22.11
N VAL A 70 34.35 1.46 23.04
CA VAL A 70 34.16 2.00 24.38
C VAL A 70 35.49 2.08 25.13
N ASP A 71 36.31 1.02 25.08
CA ASP A 71 37.63 0.99 25.73
C ASP A 71 38.57 2.06 25.18
N ASN A 72 38.55 2.28 23.86
CA ASN A 72 39.32 3.35 23.23
C ASN A 72 38.88 4.76 23.70
N ILE A 73 37.54 5.01 23.76
CA ILE A 73 36.97 6.29 24.24
C ILE A 73 37.39 6.55 25.69
N LEU A 74 37.28 5.55 26.56
CA LEU A 74 37.60 5.66 27.98
C LEU A 74 39.11 5.85 28.23
N THR A 75 39.96 5.09 27.52
CA THR A 75 41.41 5.19 27.65
C THR A 75 41.92 6.53 27.15
N LYS A 76 41.38 7.07 26.06
CA LYS A 76 41.74 8.38 25.50
C LYS A 76 40.99 9.53 26.15
N LYS A 77 40.08 9.26 27.09
CA LYS A 77 39.26 10.24 27.79
C LYS A 77 38.50 11.20 26.89
N GLN A 78 38.04 10.72 25.74
CA GLN A 78 37.39 11.52 24.70
C GLN A 78 36.06 12.13 25.13
N TYR A 79 35.49 11.67 26.23
CA TYR A 79 34.24 12.14 26.85
C TYR A 79 34.39 13.43 27.70
N GLU A 80 35.59 13.77 28.15
CA GLU A 80 35.79 14.88 29.12
C GLU A 80 35.32 16.24 28.57
N ASN A 81 35.43 16.47 27.27
CA ASN A 81 35.06 17.72 26.64
C ASN A 81 33.63 17.73 26.06
N LEU A 82 32.83 16.69 26.23
CA LEU A 82 31.52 16.55 25.61
C LEU A 82 30.60 17.76 25.90
N ALA A 83 30.62 18.29 27.11
CA ALA A 83 29.82 19.45 27.53
C ALA A 83 30.15 20.75 26.75
N LYS A 84 31.29 20.79 26.02
CA LYS A 84 31.73 21.95 25.22
C LYS A 84 31.55 21.72 23.72
N THR A 85 31.03 20.57 23.32
CA THR A 85 30.84 20.21 21.90
C THR A 85 29.44 20.60 21.42
N GLN A 86 29.25 20.57 20.09
CA GLN A 86 27.94 20.73 19.45
C GLN A 86 26.89 19.69 19.86
N TYR A 87 27.29 18.64 20.56
CA TYR A 87 26.41 17.57 21.02
C TYR A 87 25.74 17.87 22.37
N THR A 88 26.03 19.04 22.96
CA THR A 88 25.49 19.48 24.25
C THR A 88 24.95 20.90 24.15
N ASP A 89 23.64 21.07 24.33
CA ASP A 89 22.98 22.36 24.21
C ASP A 89 21.65 22.35 24.99
N ASP A 90 21.62 22.99 26.13
CA ASP A 90 20.42 23.02 26.99
C ASP A 90 19.23 23.73 26.30
N SER A 91 19.49 24.70 25.42
CA SER A 91 18.44 25.47 24.73
C SER A 91 17.67 24.65 23.67
N LYS A 92 18.25 23.54 23.23
CA LYS A 92 17.64 22.63 22.23
C LYS A 92 17.03 21.38 22.85
N VAL A 93 16.92 21.33 24.17
CA VAL A 93 16.26 20.26 24.92
C VAL A 93 15.02 20.86 25.58
N THR A 94 13.84 20.44 25.17
CA THR A 94 12.56 20.84 25.80
C THR A 94 12.24 19.93 26.97
N ASP A 95 11.66 18.77 26.72
CA ASP A 95 11.25 17.81 27.75
C ASP A 95 12.27 16.67 27.91
N HIS A 96 12.81 16.19 26.82
CA HIS A 96 13.72 15.05 26.76
C HIS A 96 14.90 15.32 25.83
N TYR A 97 16.08 14.88 26.23
CA TYR A 97 17.28 14.92 25.41
C TYR A 97 17.33 13.73 24.42
N ALA A 98 18.35 13.67 23.57
CA ALA A 98 18.53 12.66 22.52
C ALA A 98 18.41 11.22 23.03
N ILE A 99 18.04 10.31 22.13
CA ILE A 99 17.98 8.86 22.38
C ILE A 99 19.41 8.33 22.52
N ILE A 100 19.78 7.87 23.73
CA ILE A 100 21.08 7.29 24.02
C ILE A 100 20.92 6.00 24.86
N PRO A 101 21.92 5.09 24.88
CA PRO A 101 21.91 3.95 25.78
C PRO A 101 22.13 4.43 27.23
N THR A 102 21.42 3.80 28.17
CA THR A 102 21.58 4.08 29.61
C THR A 102 22.81 3.43 30.24
N GLY A 103 23.34 2.38 29.56
CA GLY A 103 24.37 1.51 30.11
C GLY A 103 23.83 0.33 30.93
N GLN A 104 22.55 0.27 31.26
CA GLN A 104 21.94 -0.90 31.88
C GLN A 104 21.80 -2.02 30.80
N LEU A 105 22.42 -3.19 31.06
CA LEU A 105 22.49 -4.26 30.05
C LEU A 105 21.78 -5.55 30.49
N MET A 106 21.11 -5.55 31.65
CA MET A 106 20.50 -6.75 32.25
C MET A 106 19.46 -7.40 31.35
N GLU A 107 18.68 -6.61 30.61
CA GLU A 107 17.60 -7.09 29.75
C GLU A 107 18.02 -7.42 28.30
N LEU A 108 19.32 -7.39 27.98
CA LEU A 108 19.80 -7.69 26.62
C LEU A 108 19.46 -9.11 26.15
N GLY A 109 19.41 -10.07 27.08
CA GLY A 109 19.15 -11.48 26.77
C GLY A 109 17.76 -11.73 26.21
N VAL A 110 16.77 -10.96 26.60
CA VAL A 110 15.35 -11.13 26.25
C VAL A 110 14.92 -10.30 25.02
N LEU A 111 15.85 -9.56 24.39
CA LEU A 111 15.55 -8.77 23.21
C LEU A 111 15.25 -9.64 21.98
N SER A 112 14.20 -9.29 21.25
CA SER A 112 13.97 -9.84 19.92
C SER A 112 15.11 -9.45 18.96
N PRO A 113 15.28 -10.17 17.85
CA PRO A 113 16.30 -9.84 16.85
C PRO A 113 16.18 -8.41 16.33
N LEU A 114 14.95 -7.88 16.17
CA LEU A 114 14.70 -6.51 15.73
C LEU A 114 15.11 -5.49 16.81
N GLN A 115 14.66 -5.67 18.05
CA GLN A 115 15.03 -4.81 19.17
C GLN A 115 16.55 -4.74 19.34
N ARG A 116 17.25 -5.87 19.19
CA ARG A 116 18.72 -5.93 19.25
C ARG A 116 19.39 -5.12 18.15
N LYS A 117 18.88 -5.17 16.91
CA LYS A 117 19.37 -4.34 15.80
C LYS A 117 19.17 -2.84 16.06
N VAL A 118 18.00 -2.46 16.57
CA VAL A 118 17.69 -1.07 16.89
C VAL A 118 18.57 -0.58 18.05
N PHE A 119 18.79 -1.39 19.08
CA PHE A 119 19.69 -1.08 20.18
C PHE A 119 21.13 -0.89 19.70
N ASP A 120 21.67 -1.81 18.91
CA ASP A 120 23.03 -1.70 18.34
C ASP A 120 23.20 -0.42 17.53
N LEU A 121 22.18 -0.08 16.72
CA LEU A 121 22.17 1.16 15.94
C LEU A 121 22.24 2.42 16.84
N ILE A 122 21.47 2.44 17.93
CA ILE A 122 21.49 3.54 18.92
C ILE A 122 22.85 3.63 19.61
N VAL A 123 23.40 2.50 20.06
CA VAL A 123 24.71 2.44 20.72
C VAL A 123 25.80 2.96 19.79
N ARG A 124 25.88 2.45 18.56
CA ARG A 124 26.90 2.90 17.59
C ARG A 124 26.77 4.37 17.26
N ARG A 125 25.54 4.89 17.08
CA ARG A 125 25.31 6.32 16.83
C ARG A 125 25.72 7.18 18.03
N PHE A 126 25.50 6.71 19.25
CA PHE A 126 25.95 7.36 20.47
C PHE A 126 27.48 7.36 20.57
N LEU A 127 28.15 6.24 20.37
CA LEU A 127 29.60 6.14 20.46
C LEU A 127 30.31 6.96 19.36
N SER A 128 29.68 7.14 18.20
CA SER A 128 30.26 7.87 17.07
C SER A 128 30.54 9.35 17.35
N ILE A 129 29.86 9.98 18.36
CA ILE A 129 30.09 11.39 18.71
C ILE A 129 31.45 11.64 19.38
N PHE A 130 32.07 10.60 19.92
CA PHE A 130 33.37 10.68 20.60
C PHE A 130 34.56 10.47 19.63
N TYR A 131 34.28 10.05 18.39
CA TYR A 131 35.30 9.82 17.37
C TYR A 131 35.52 11.05 16.52
N PRO A 132 36.72 11.21 15.93
CA PRO A 132 37.01 12.32 15.02
C PRO A 132 36.13 12.26 13.78
N PRO A 133 35.95 13.37 13.06
CA PRO A 133 35.26 13.38 11.79
C PRO A 133 35.95 12.50 10.75
N ALA A 134 35.18 11.98 9.79
CA ALA A 134 35.72 11.34 8.61
C ALA A 134 36.45 12.37 7.74
N GLU A 135 37.64 12.01 7.27
CA GLU A 135 38.45 12.90 6.40
C GLU A 135 38.33 12.47 4.95
N TYR A 136 38.04 13.43 4.09
CA TYR A 136 37.97 13.24 2.65
C TYR A 136 38.99 14.04 1.91
N GLN A 137 39.61 13.42 0.92
CA GLN A 137 40.43 14.14 -0.08
C GLN A 137 39.49 14.54 -1.22
N THR A 138 39.35 15.83 -1.46
CA THR A 138 38.53 16.38 -2.55
C THR A 138 39.39 17.06 -3.57
N LEU A 139 39.20 16.72 -4.84
CA LEU A 139 39.80 17.38 -5.98
C LEU A 139 38.74 18.14 -6.76
N LYS A 140 39.02 19.39 -7.12
CA LYS A 140 38.24 20.17 -8.08
C LYS A 140 39.18 20.70 -9.14
N LEU A 141 38.95 20.31 -10.38
CA LEU A 141 39.70 20.80 -11.55
C LEU A 141 38.79 21.72 -12.38
N VAL A 142 39.35 22.82 -12.82
CA VAL A 142 38.75 23.72 -13.79
C VAL A 142 39.72 23.82 -14.95
N ILE A 143 39.31 23.38 -16.13
CA ILE A 143 40.13 23.42 -17.35
C ILE A 143 39.51 24.48 -18.25
N GLY A 144 40.26 25.54 -18.54
CA GLY A 144 39.85 26.60 -19.45
C GLY A 144 40.24 26.24 -20.89
N ILE A 145 39.29 26.35 -21.82
CA ILE A 145 39.52 26.18 -23.26
C ILE A 145 38.90 27.41 -23.92
N GLU A 146 39.77 28.34 -24.36
CA GLU A 146 39.35 29.64 -24.87
C GLU A 146 38.40 30.39 -23.90
N LYS A 147 37.11 30.48 -24.21
CA LYS A 147 36.09 31.15 -23.39
C LYS A 147 35.28 30.19 -22.54
N GLU A 148 35.46 28.88 -22.70
CA GLU A 148 34.71 27.85 -22.01
C GLU A 148 35.47 27.27 -20.82
N SER A 149 34.72 26.79 -19.81
CA SER A 149 35.30 26.15 -18.63
C SER A 149 34.70 24.74 -18.46
N LEU A 150 35.57 23.74 -18.40
CA LEU A 150 35.23 22.38 -18.10
C LEU A 150 35.54 22.06 -16.64
N PHE A 151 34.65 21.37 -15.97
CA PHE A 151 34.76 21.06 -14.54
C PHE A 151 34.90 19.56 -14.34
N ALA A 152 35.86 19.15 -13.50
CA ALA A 152 35.97 17.79 -13.01
C ALA A 152 36.12 17.79 -11.50
N SER A 153 35.48 16.86 -10.81
CA SER A 153 35.61 16.68 -9.37
C SER A 153 35.82 15.23 -9.02
N ALA A 154 36.61 14.97 -7.99
CA ALA A 154 36.80 13.66 -7.38
C ALA A 154 36.84 13.82 -5.87
N LYS A 155 36.27 12.85 -5.16
CA LYS A 155 36.26 12.78 -3.70
C LYS A 155 36.54 11.35 -3.29
N ALA A 156 37.51 11.15 -2.38
CA ALA A 156 37.83 9.84 -1.82
C ALA A 156 37.99 9.94 -0.31
N LEU A 157 37.52 8.93 0.40
CA LEU A 157 37.67 8.85 1.85
C LEU A 157 39.13 8.54 2.21
N LYS A 158 39.74 9.39 3.05
CA LYS A 158 41.12 9.26 3.55
C LYS A 158 41.18 8.58 4.91
N SER A 159 40.25 8.91 5.80
CA SER A 159 40.12 8.34 7.15
C SER A 159 38.66 8.13 7.54
N LEU A 160 38.34 6.99 8.07
CA LEU A 160 36.98 6.62 8.49
C LEU A 160 36.47 7.48 9.64
N GLY A 161 37.32 7.87 10.58
CA GLY A 161 36.87 8.56 11.78
C GLY A 161 35.67 7.88 12.45
N TYR A 162 34.61 8.64 12.72
CA TYR A 162 33.38 8.11 13.32
C TYR A 162 32.64 7.05 12.49
N LEU A 163 32.90 6.95 11.19
CA LEU A 163 32.26 5.97 10.30
C LEU A 163 32.65 4.53 10.67
N GLU A 164 33.84 4.33 11.24
CA GLU A 164 34.29 3.03 11.72
C GLU A 164 33.36 2.48 12.82
N VAL A 165 32.95 3.32 13.75
CA VAL A 165 32.01 2.96 14.83
C VAL A 165 30.64 2.56 14.26
N LEU A 166 30.22 3.21 13.16
CA LEU A 166 28.97 2.89 12.46
C LEU A 166 29.04 1.61 11.62
N GLY A 167 30.19 0.91 11.63
CA GLY A 167 30.44 -0.34 10.93
C GLY A 167 30.62 -0.17 9.42
N LYS A 168 31.06 1.02 8.96
CA LYS A 168 31.40 1.25 7.56
C LYS A 168 32.85 0.91 7.30
N THR A 169 33.10 0.32 6.13
CA THR A 169 34.44 0.14 5.59
C THR A 169 34.80 1.31 4.68
N LEU A 170 36.08 1.44 4.31
CA LEU A 170 36.52 2.42 3.31
C LEU A 170 35.80 2.23 1.96
N GLU A 171 35.41 0.98 1.67
CA GLU A 171 34.70 0.62 0.44
C GLU A 171 33.22 1.03 0.46
N ASP A 172 32.53 0.80 1.59
CA ASP A 172 31.11 1.13 1.75
C ASP A 172 30.87 2.65 1.81
N ALA A 173 31.80 3.40 2.42
CA ALA A 173 31.64 4.84 2.59
C ALA A 173 31.82 5.61 1.27
N ASP A 174 32.63 5.10 0.34
CA ASP A 174 32.78 5.68 -1.01
C ASP A 174 31.50 5.45 -1.87
N GLU A 175 30.70 4.41 -1.58
CA GLU A 175 29.47 4.10 -2.34
C GLU A 175 28.28 4.99 -1.95
N GLU A 176 28.12 5.33 -0.68
CA GLU A 176 26.95 6.14 -0.22
C GLU A 176 27.03 7.61 -0.65
N GLU A 177 28.22 8.18 -0.83
CA GLU A 177 28.34 9.57 -1.27
C GLU A 177 28.03 9.78 -2.75
N THR A 178 28.18 8.76 -3.59
CA THR A 178 27.75 8.84 -4.99
C THR A 178 26.22 8.93 -5.11
N ASP A 179 25.46 8.43 -4.13
CA ASP A 179 24.00 8.54 -4.07
C ASP A 179 23.52 9.87 -3.44
N ALA A 180 24.34 10.50 -2.56
CA ALA A 180 24.00 11.77 -1.90
C ALA A 180 24.38 13.01 -2.74
N ALA A 181 25.43 12.94 -3.55
CA ALA A 181 25.84 14.02 -4.45
C ALA A 181 24.87 14.27 -5.61
N GLY A 182 23.91 13.36 -5.84
CA GLY A 182 22.85 13.49 -6.85
C GLY A 182 21.75 14.50 -6.52
N GLN A 183 21.80 15.22 -5.40
CA GLN A 183 20.78 16.22 -5.04
C GLN A 183 21.12 17.66 -5.49
N GLY A 184 22.24 17.89 -6.14
CA GLY A 184 22.68 19.25 -6.50
C GLY A 184 23.29 19.44 -7.90
N GLU A 185 23.52 18.41 -8.69
CA GLU A 185 24.09 18.55 -10.04
C GLU A 185 23.22 17.86 -11.09
N ILE A 186 22.95 18.60 -12.15
CA ILE A 186 22.22 18.20 -13.34
C ILE A 186 22.85 16.95 -13.95
N GLY A 187 22.10 15.85 -13.95
CA GLY A 187 22.19 14.77 -14.92
C GLY A 187 23.38 13.83 -14.83
N ASP A 188 23.20 12.70 -14.14
CA ASP A 188 23.74 11.44 -14.65
C ASP A 188 22.70 10.34 -14.47
N ASN A 189 21.92 10.11 -15.51
CA ASN A 189 21.23 8.85 -15.74
C ASN A 189 22.28 7.81 -16.09
N ALA A 190 22.92 7.24 -15.10
CA ALA A 190 23.76 6.08 -15.30
C ALA A 190 22.90 4.84 -15.22
N ASP A 191 22.34 4.40 -16.32
CA ASP A 191 22.17 2.98 -16.57
C ASP A 191 23.50 2.28 -16.27
N ASN A 192 23.55 1.44 -15.23
CA ASN A 192 24.53 0.37 -15.02
C ASN A 192 25.98 0.62 -15.46
N VAL A 193 26.49 1.84 -15.35
CA VAL A 193 27.93 2.08 -15.49
C VAL A 193 28.58 1.41 -14.29
N ASN A 194 29.28 0.32 -14.58
CA ASN A 194 30.00 -0.52 -13.68
C ASN A 194 30.63 0.32 -12.55
N LYS A 195 30.13 0.20 -11.31
CA LYS A 195 30.61 0.95 -10.12
C LYS A 195 32.14 0.91 -10.01
N ASN A 196 32.78 -0.16 -10.49
CA ASN A 196 34.21 -0.33 -10.56
C ASN A 196 34.89 0.68 -11.53
N THR A 197 34.24 1.06 -12.64
CA THR A 197 34.80 2.03 -13.59
C THR A 197 34.81 3.42 -12.99
N LYS A 198 33.78 3.83 -12.27
CA LYS A 198 33.70 5.13 -11.58
C LYS A 198 34.77 5.24 -10.47
N LYS A 199 34.94 4.17 -9.67
CA LYS A 199 35.97 4.09 -8.62
C LYS A 199 37.39 4.15 -9.18
N ASN A 200 37.67 3.48 -10.30
CA ASN A 200 38.97 3.54 -10.99
C ASN A 200 39.25 4.94 -11.57
N ASN A 201 38.25 5.59 -12.12
CA ASN A 201 38.40 6.96 -12.66
C ASN A 201 38.68 7.97 -11.54
N THR A 202 38.00 7.86 -10.39
CA THR A 202 38.25 8.72 -9.21
C THR A 202 39.69 8.56 -8.70
N LYS A 203 40.18 7.32 -8.56
CA LYS A 203 41.58 7.06 -8.15
C LYS A 203 42.58 7.65 -9.15
N LYS A 204 42.41 7.44 -10.47
CA LYS A 204 43.26 7.99 -11.51
C LYS A 204 43.29 9.52 -11.50
N LEU A 205 42.12 10.16 -11.30
CA LEU A 205 42.02 11.62 -11.20
C LEU A 205 42.76 12.16 -9.98
N LEU A 206 42.68 11.49 -8.83
CA LEU A 206 43.40 11.90 -7.63
C LEU A 206 44.91 11.68 -7.74
N GLU A 207 45.36 10.65 -8.46
CA GLU A 207 46.78 10.43 -8.75
C GLU A 207 47.32 11.49 -9.71
N LEU A 208 46.59 11.81 -10.78
CA LEU A 208 46.94 12.87 -11.73
C LEU A 208 47.04 14.23 -11.04
N ALA A 209 46.16 14.51 -10.09
CA ALA A 209 46.17 15.76 -9.32
C ALA A 209 47.44 15.97 -8.49
N LYS A 210 48.19 14.92 -8.15
CA LYS A 210 49.46 15.04 -7.44
C LYS A 210 50.58 15.64 -8.33
N THR A 211 50.41 15.51 -9.65
CA THR A 211 51.40 15.97 -10.63
C THR A 211 51.04 17.31 -11.26
N LEU A 212 49.75 17.70 -11.25
CA LEU A 212 49.27 18.94 -11.86
C LEU A 212 49.35 20.12 -10.89
N LYS A 213 49.75 21.29 -11.43
CA LYS A 213 49.75 22.57 -10.73
C LYS A 213 48.82 23.56 -11.43
N LYS A 214 48.38 24.59 -10.70
CA LYS A 214 47.59 25.66 -11.29
C LYS A 214 48.37 26.37 -12.39
N GLY A 215 47.81 26.41 -13.59
CA GLY A 215 48.45 27.01 -14.77
C GLY A 215 49.11 26.02 -15.72
N ASP A 216 49.18 24.71 -15.36
CA ASP A 216 49.68 23.69 -16.26
C ASP A 216 48.76 23.53 -17.47
N ALA A 217 49.36 23.38 -18.66
CA ALA A 217 48.61 23.06 -19.87
C ALA A 217 48.33 21.56 -19.96
N VAL A 218 47.11 21.22 -20.32
CA VAL A 218 46.67 19.82 -20.56
C VAL A 218 46.24 19.64 -22.01
N SER A 219 46.63 18.51 -22.61
CA SER A 219 46.23 18.19 -23.99
C SER A 219 44.79 17.70 -24.04
N VAL A 220 43.99 18.29 -24.92
CA VAL A 220 42.62 17.85 -25.20
C VAL A 220 42.67 16.94 -26.43
N ASN A 221 42.36 15.65 -26.24
CA ASN A 221 42.42 14.68 -27.32
C ASN A 221 41.08 14.57 -28.11
N GLY A 222 39.99 15.09 -27.56
CA GLY A 222 38.67 15.10 -28.18
C GLY A 222 37.55 15.41 -27.20
N PHE A 223 36.36 15.58 -27.75
CA PHE A 223 35.14 15.83 -27.01
C PHE A 223 34.13 14.70 -27.31
N GLU A 224 33.45 14.21 -26.29
CA GLU A 224 32.39 13.26 -26.41
C GLU A 224 31.08 13.87 -25.87
N ILE A 225 30.04 13.89 -26.68
CA ILE A 225 28.71 14.32 -26.25
C ILE A 225 28.00 13.11 -25.66
N LYS A 226 27.69 13.15 -24.37
CA LYS A 226 26.84 12.14 -23.72
C LYS A 226 25.39 12.61 -23.66
N GLU A 227 24.55 11.93 -24.41
CA GLU A 227 23.12 12.13 -24.28
C GLU A 227 22.60 11.44 -23.00
N GLY A 228 21.73 12.11 -22.28
CA GLY A 228 21.10 11.57 -21.07
C GLY A 228 19.68 12.11 -20.90
N LYS A 229 18.88 11.39 -20.12
CA LYS A 229 17.55 11.84 -19.73
C LYS A 229 17.55 12.15 -18.25
N THR A 230 16.97 13.30 -17.87
CA THR A 230 16.71 13.58 -16.45
C THR A 230 15.71 12.59 -15.88
N SER A 231 15.91 12.20 -14.64
CA SER A 231 14.96 11.38 -13.89
C SER A 231 14.12 12.26 -12.95
N PRO A 232 12.84 11.92 -12.71
CA PRO A 232 12.05 12.64 -11.72
C PRO A 232 12.65 12.45 -10.32
N PRO A 233 12.32 13.33 -9.35
CA PRO A 233 12.73 13.15 -7.97
C PRO A 233 12.32 11.78 -7.44
N LYS A 234 13.13 11.20 -6.57
CA LYS A 234 12.82 9.90 -5.95
C LYS A 234 11.56 10.03 -5.08
N ARG A 235 10.67 9.02 -5.13
CA ARG A 235 9.51 8.96 -4.25
C ARG A 235 9.93 8.87 -2.78
N TYR A 236 9.11 9.41 -1.90
CA TYR A 236 9.34 9.29 -0.46
C TYR A 236 9.29 7.83 -0.01
N THR A 237 10.21 7.48 0.89
CA THR A 237 10.07 6.29 1.73
C THR A 237 9.35 6.67 3.03
N SER A 238 8.87 5.69 3.80
CA SER A 238 8.26 5.94 5.11
C SER A 238 9.17 6.75 6.02
N GLY A 239 10.49 6.45 6.02
CA GLY A 239 11.47 7.21 6.80
C GLY A 239 11.74 8.62 6.25
N SER A 240 11.91 8.79 4.94
CA SER A 240 12.13 10.13 4.37
C SER A 240 10.89 11.02 4.46
N MET A 241 9.68 10.45 4.49
CA MET A 241 8.45 11.19 4.74
C MET A 241 8.42 11.75 6.17
N ILE A 242 8.81 10.97 7.18
CA ILE A 242 8.94 11.46 8.56
C ILE A 242 9.89 12.66 8.65
N LEU A 243 11.05 12.56 7.98
CA LEU A 243 12.02 13.67 7.94
C LEU A 243 11.46 14.90 7.19
N ALA A 244 10.71 14.69 6.11
CA ALA A 244 10.05 15.78 5.39
C ALA A 244 8.98 16.47 6.26
N MET A 245 8.21 15.72 7.04
CA MET A 245 7.25 16.27 8.01
C MET A 245 7.97 17.06 9.11
N GLU A 246 9.06 16.53 9.67
CA GLU A 246 9.87 17.24 10.67
C GLU A 246 10.43 18.56 10.11
N ASN A 247 10.89 18.56 8.87
CA ASN A 247 11.52 19.70 8.22
C ASN A 247 10.58 20.49 7.30
N ALA A 248 9.27 20.38 7.47
CA ALA A 248 8.26 21.01 6.61
C ALA A 248 8.42 22.54 6.52
N GLY A 249 9.00 23.16 7.53
CA GLY A 249 9.34 24.58 7.52
C GLY A 249 10.28 25.00 6.39
N GLN A 250 11.11 24.10 5.86
CA GLN A 250 12.00 24.42 4.73
C GLN A 250 11.25 24.78 3.43
N LEU A 251 9.97 24.38 3.33
CA LEU A 251 9.10 24.70 2.21
C LEU A 251 8.44 26.09 2.33
N ILE A 252 8.66 26.80 3.44
CA ILE A 252 8.09 28.12 3.71
C ILE A 252 9.12 29.19 3.34
N GLU A 253 8.76 30.11 2.44
CA GLU A 253 9.60 31.22 2.01
C GLU A 253 9.72 32.32 3.07
N ASP A 254 8.64 32.56 3.83
CA ASP A 254 8.60 33.54 4.92
C ASP A 254 9.47 33.09 6.09
N GLU A 255 10.49 33.91 6.44
CA GLU A 255 11.47 33.55 7.48
C GLU A 255 10.87 33.47 8.88
N GLU A 256 9.88 34.31 9.20
CA GLU A 256 9.25 34.32 10.52
C GLU A 256 8.39 33.07 10.72
N LEU A 257 7.55 32.74 9.74
CA LEU A 257 6.75 31.51 9.74
C LEU A 257 7.62 30.25 9.65
N ARG A 258 8.72 30.33 8.91
CA ARG A 258 9.72 29.23 8.85
C ARG A 258 10.37 29.00 10.21
N ALA A 259 10.71 30.06 10.93
CA ALA A 259 11.29 29.96 12.28
C ALA A 259 10.30 29.34 13.26
N GLN A 260 9.01 29.67 13.14
CA GLN A 260 7.94 29.13 14.00
C GLN A 260 7.78 27.61 13.84
N ILE A 261 7.77 27.10 12.63
CA ILE A 261 7.58 25.67 12.36
C ILE A 261 8.90 24.87 12.40
N LYS A 262 10.05 25.52 12.46
CA LYS A 262 11.37 24.89 12.44
C LYS A 262 11.60 23.90 13.59
N GLY A 263 10.93 24.11 14.72
CA GLY A 263 11.04 23.26 15.90
C GLY A 263 10.00 22.14 15.98
N SER A 264 8.82 22.32 15.38
CA SER A 264 7.69 21.39 15.50
C SER A 264 7.42 20.59 14.23
N GLY A 265 7.59 21.19 13.03
CA GLY A 265 7.25 20.55 11.76
C GLY A 265 5.73 20.31 11.60
N ILE A 266 5.37 19.34 10.76
CA ILE A 266 4.00 18.83 10.64
C ILE A 266 3.87 17.61 11.57
N GLY A 267 2.94 17.67 12.52
CA GLY A 267 2.82 16.69 13.57
C GLY A 267 4.00 16.71 14.55
N THR A 268 3.85 16.04 15.68
CA THR A 268 4.90 15.88 16.70
C THR A 268 5.69 14.58 16.49
N SER A 269 6.81 14.41 17.18
CA SER A 269 7.53 13.14 17.23
C SER A 269 6.63 11.95 17.59
N ALA A 270 5.63 12.18 18.45
CA ALA A 270 4.68 11.14 18.86
C ALA A 270 3.65 10.77 17.78
N THR A 271 3.26 11.70 16.92
CA THR A 271 2.10 11.55 16.02
C THR A 271 2.46 11.27 14.56
N ARG A 272 3.65 11.67 14.07
CA ARG A 272 4.03 11.54 12.66
C ARG A 272 3.88 10.11 12.11
N ALA A 273 4.35 9.11 12.86
CA ALA A 273 4.25 7.71 12.44
C ALA A 273 2.80 7.23 12.33
N GLU A 274 1.94 7.62 13.31
CA GLU A 274 0.53 7.26 13.32
C GLU A 274 -0.24 7.96 12.19
N ILE A 275 0.10 9.22 11.85
CA ILE A 275 -0.48 9.92 10.70
C ILE A 275 -0.22 9.12 9.41
N ILE A 276 1.02 8.72 9.13
CA ILE A 276 1.35 7.93 7.93
C ILE A 276 0.60 6.59 7.95
N LYS A 277 0.59 5.90 9.09
CA LYS A 277 -0.12 4.63 9.27
C LYS A 277 -1.63 4.79 9.02
N LYS A 278 -2.24 5.88 9.51
CA LYS A 278 -3.64 6.22 9.28
C LYS A 278 -3.91 6.44 7.80
N LEU A 279 -3.11 7.25 7.09
CA LEU A 279 -3.27 7.50 5.66
C LEU A 279 -3.15 6.21 4.81
N ILE A 280 -2.28 5.28 5.20
CA ILE A 280 -2.18 3.96 4.56
C ILE A 280 -3.44 3.12 4.85
N ARG A 281 -3.91 3.11 6.11
CA ARG A 281 -5.08 2.33 6.53
C ARG A 281 -6.37 2.77 5.84
N ILE A 282 -6.56 4.08 5.64
CA ILE A 282 -7.76 4.62 4.95
C ILE A 282 -7.63 4.61 3.43
N GLY A 283 -6.51 4.12 2.88
CA GLY A 283 -6.32 3.93 1.44
C GLY A 283 -5.93 5.19 0.67
N TYR A 284 -5.43 6.23 1.34
CA TYR A 284 -4.88 7.42 0.65
C TYR A 284 -3.48 7.17 0.14
N LEU A 285 -2.69 6.38 0.88
CA LEU A 285 -1.32 6.02 0.56
C LEU A 285 -1.15 4.50 0.54
N LYS A 286 -0.20 4.04 -0.24
CA LYS A 286 0.26 2.66 -0.27
C LYS A 286 1.72 2.57 0.12
N LEU A 287 2.06 1.61 0.97
CA LEU A 287 3.43 1.34 1.39
C LEU A 287 3.92 0.02 0.77
N ASN A 288 5.02 0.08 0.05
CA ASN A 288 5.75 -1.11 -0.35
C ASN A 288 6.61 -1.59 0.82
N LYS A 289 6.22 -2.68 1.47
CA LYS A 289 6.90 -3.22 2.66
C LYS A 289 8.38 -3.59 2.43
N LYS A 290 8.76 -3.99 1.20
CA LYS A 290 10.15 -4.39 0.89
C LYS A 290 11.08 -3.18 0.69
N THR A 291 10.59 -2.15 0.02
CA THR A 291 11.38 -0.95 -0.31
C THR A 291 11.12 0.22 0.63
N GLN A 292 10.05 0.15 1.42
CA GLN A 292 9.52 1.24 2.24
C GLN A 292 9.08 2.48 1.43
N VAL A 293 8.92 2.36 0.11
CA VAL A 293 8.45 3.45 -0.75
C VAL A 293 6.94 3.66 -0.55
N ILE A 294 6.56 4.91 -0.39
CA ILE A 294 5.17 5.38 -0.30
C ILE A 294 4.74 5.89 -1.67
N THR A 295 3.55 5.50 -2.10
CA THR A 295 2.89 6.02 -3.30
C THR A 295 1.48 6.47 -2.96
N PRO A 296 0.96 7.55 -3.57
CA PRO A 296 -0.47 7.85 -3.44
C PRO A 296 -1.30 6.74 -4.10
N GLU A 297 -2.50 6.52 -3.59
CA GLU A 297 -3.55 5.74 -4.24
C GLU A 297 -4.55 6.69 -4.90
N ASN A 298 -5.28 6.23 -5.91
CA ASN A 298 -6.22 7.08 -6.65
C ASN A 298 -7.22 7.81 -5.74
N PHE A 299 -7.66 7.14 -4.65
CA PHE A 299 -8.54 7.75 -3.68
C PHE A 299 -7.86 8.91 -2.93
N GLY A 300 -6.59 8.75 -2.56
CA GLY A 300 -5.81 9.83 -1.94
C GLY A 300 -5.58 11.01 -2.88
N GLU A 301 -5.27 10.73 -4.16
CA GLU A 301 -5.14 11.77 -5.19
C GLU A 301 -6.45 12.55 -5.37
N MET A 302 -7.59 11.86 -5.42
CA MET A 302 -8.89 12.50 -5.52
C MET A 302 -9.17 13.40 -4.31
N VAL A 303 -8.91 12.94 -3.08
CA VAL A 303 -9.10 13.76 -1.87
C VAL A 303 -8.19 14.99 -1.91
N TYR A 304 -6.95 14.85 -2.36
CA TYR A 304 -6.04 15.98 -2.55
C TYR A 304 -6.62 17.01 -3.54
N GLU A 305 -7.10 16.58 -4.70
CA GLU A 305 -7.70 17.45 -5.71
C GLU A 305 -8.95 18.17 -5.19
N VAL A 306 -9.82 17.46 -4.45
CA VAL A 306 -10.99 18.08 -3.82
C VAL A 306 -10.57 19.19 -2.85
N VAL A 307 -9.59 18.93 -1.98
CA VAL A 307 -9.08 19.92 -1.02
C VAL A 307 -8.40 21.08 -1.75
N ALA A 308 -7.62 20.80 -2.81
CA ALA A 308 -6.97 21.82 -3.61
C ALA A 308 -7.97 22.77 -4.31
N MET A 309 -9.10 22.24 -4.74
CA MET A 309 -10.18 23.03 -5.36
C MET A 309 -11.06 23.77 -4.34
N THR A 310 -11.18 23.26 -3.12
CA THR A 310 -12.09 23.80 -2.10
C THR A 310 -11.38 24.70 -1.08
N VAL A 311 -10.39 24.16 -0.37
CA VAL A 311 -9.65 24.84 0.71
C VAL A 311 -8.14 24.63 0.53
N PRO A 312 -7.53 25.24 -0.50
CA PRO A 312 -6.09 25.05 -0.78
C PRO A 312 -5.19 25.47 0.38
N ALA A 313 -5.68 26.33 1.27
CA ALA A 313 -4.95 26.75 2.48
C ALA A 313 -4.59 25.55 3.38
N LEU A 314 -5.43 24.51 3.46
CA LEU A 314 -5.15 23.29 4.23
C LEU A 314 -3.96 22.49 3.70
N LEU A 315 -3.59 22.66 2.42
CA LEU A 315 -2.44 21.99 1.80
C LEU A 315 -1.14 22.79 1.97
N ASN A 316 -1.21 23.96 2.61
CA ASN A 316 -0.08 24.87 2.74
C ASN A 316 0.47 24.88 4.19
N PRO A 317 1.72 24.47 4.41
CA PRO A 317 2.33 24.50 5.75
C PRO A 317 2.37 25.89 6.39
N LYS A 318 2.27 26.99 5.61
CA LYS A 318 2.15 28.36 6.14
C LYS A 318 0.94 28.54 7.06
N MET A 319 -0.17 27.88 6.73
CA MET A 319 -1.37 27.96 7.56
C MET A 319 -1.12 27.33 8.93
N THR A 320 -0.56 26.12 8.99
CA THR A 320 -0.20 25.47 10.24
C THR A 320 0.76 26.35 11.05
N ALA A 321 1.81 26.89 10.43
CA ALA A 321 2.75 27.80 11.08
C ALA A 321 2.08 29.04 11.66
N SER A 322 1.10 29.61 10.96
CA SER A 322 0.37 30.79 11.43
C SER A 322 -0.51 30.49 12.64
N TRP A 323 -1.17 29.32 12.66
CA TRP A 323 -1.96 28.89 13.82
C TRP A 323 -1.08 28.56 15.04
N GLU A 324 0.05 27.87 14.85
CA GLU A 324 1.02 27.60 15.90
C GLU A 324 1.57 28.91 16.50
N LYS A 325 1.91 29.91 15.66
CA LYS A 325 2.32 31.24 16.12
C LYS A 325 1.23 31.91 16.97
N GLY A 326 -0.03 31.73 16.62
CA GLY A 326 -1.15 32.20 17.41
C GLY A 326 -1.23 31.55 18.77
N LEU A 327 -1.02 30.24 18.86
CA LEU A 327 -1.01 29.50 20.14
C LEU A 327 0.16 29.92 21.03
N ASP A 328 1.36 30.10 20.45
CA ASP A 328 2.51 30.67 21.18
C ASP A 328 2.21 32.07 21.70
N GLY A 329 1.53 32.90 20.91
CA GLY A 329 1.08 34.22 21.34
C GLY A 329 0.14 34.18 22.54
N ILE A 330 -0.76 33.20 22.60
CA ILE A 330 -1.63 32.96 23.76
C ILE A 330 -0.79 32.57 24.98
N THR A 331 0.13 31.62 24.82
CA THR A 331 1.00 31.14 25.88
C THR A 331 1.85 32.26 26.46
N ASN A 332 2.35 33.16 25.63
CA ASN A 332 3.16 34.31 26.02
C ASN A 332 2.33 35.56 26.42
N GLY A 333 1.01 35.48 26.40
CA GLY A 333 0.11 36.56 26.76
C GLY A 333 0.07 37.74 25.78
N THR A 334 0.54 37.55 24.52
CA THR A 334 0.55 38.57 23.47
C THR A 334 -0.70 38.52 22.60
N ILE A 335 -1.46 37.44 22.64
CA ILE A 335 -2.72 37.24 21.91
C ILE A 335 -3.79 36.82 22.92
N ASP A 336 -4.97 37.44 22.82
CA ASP A 336 -6.15 37.05 23.60
C ASP A 336 -6.76 35.75 23.06
N VAL A 337 -7.22 34.87 23.94
CA VAL A 337 -7.83 33.58 23.59
C VAL A 337 -9.12 33.78 22.79
N GLY A 338 -9.93 34.80 23.16
CA GLY A 338 -11.18 35.14 22.45
C GLY A 338 -10.92 35.59 21.03
N ASP A 339 -9.89 36.42 20.83
CA ASP A 339 -9.51 36.91 19.49
C ASP A 339 -9.02 35.75 18.59
N TYR A 340 -8.23 34.84 19.15
CA TYR A 340 -7.76 33.67 18.42
C TYR A 340 -8.91 32.76 18.03
N ARG A 341 -9.83 32.48 18.95
CA ARG A 341 -11.01 31.67 18.72
C ARG A 341 -11.91 32.28 17.64
N THR A 342 -12.17 33.59 17.71
CA THR A 342 -12.98 34.31 16.73
C THR A 342 -12.36 34.17 15.33
N LYS A 343 -11.05 34.37 15.20
CA LYS A 343 -10.35 34.19 13.90
C LYS A 343 -10.48 32.76 13.35
N LEU A 344 -10.41 31.74 14.22
CA LEU A 344 -10.58 30.35 13.81
C LEU A 344 -12.01 30.07 13.35
N GLU A 345 -13.02 30.53 14.12
CA GLU A 345 -14.44 30.37 13.77
C GLU A 345 -14.79 31.10 12.46
N ASP A 346 -14.26 32.31 12.27
CA ASP A 346 -14.45 33.05 11.02
C ASP A 346 -13.78 32.36 9.82
N PHE A 347 -12.60 31.79 9.99
CA PHE A 347 -11.95 30.99 8.97
C PHE A 347 -12.83 29.80 8.58
N ILE A 348 -13.27 29.00 9.55
CA ILE A 348 -14.10 27.82 9.31
C ILE A 348 -15.41 28.21 8.61
N ARG A 349 -16.07 29.25 9.09
CA ARG A 349 -17.35 29.77 8.52
C ARG A 349 -17.17 30.20 7.06
N ARG A 350 -16.13 30.98 6.79
CA ARG A 350 -15.84 31.49 5.44
C ARG A 350 -15.57 30.34 4.46
N GLU A 351 -14.67 29.43 4.81
CA GLU A 351 -14.33 28.30 3.95
C GLU A 351 -15.53 27.38 3.72
N THR A 352 -16.34 27.11 4.77
CA THR A 352 -17.55 26.28 4.66
C THR A 352 -18.57 26.90 3.69
N ILE A 353 -18.80 28.22 3.76
CA ILE A 353 -19.70 28.92 2.84
C ILE A 353 -19.17 28.84 1.40
N GLN A 354 -17.88 29.09 1.20
CA GLN A 354 -17.26 29.01 -0.13
C GLN A 354 -17.36 27.61 -0.75
N ILE A 355 -17.21 26.55 0.04
CA ILE A 355 -17.33 25.17 -0.44
C ILE A 355 -18.79 24.89 -0.85
N ARG A 356 -19.74 25.25 0.00
CA ARG A 356 -21.18 25.03 -0.23
C ARG A 356 -21.67 25.67 -1.53
N ASP A 357 -21.15 26.86 -1.85
CA ASP A 357 -21.61 27.66 -2.98
C ASP A 357 -20.86 27.31 -4.30
N LYS A 358 -19.89 26.39 -4.26
CA LYS A 358 -19.16 25.90 -5.45
C LYS A 358 -19.80 24.63 -6.02
N ASP A 359 -20.17 24.66 -7.31
CA ASP A 359 -20.50 23.41 -8.03
C ASP A 359 -19.22 22.78 -8.59
N LEU A 360 -18.75 21.72 -7.95
CA LEU A 360 -17.57 20.95 -8.35
C LEU A 360 -17.93 19.67 -9.12
N THR A 361 -19.21 19.46 -9.41
CA THR A 361 -19.71 18.22 -10.04
C THR A 361 -18.97 17.85 -11.32
N PRO A 362 -18.70 18.76 -12.28
CA PRO A 362 -18.01 18.42 -13.52
C PRO A 362 -16.56 17.96 -13.29
N GLN A 363 -15.82 18.69 -12.43
CA GLN A 363 -14.42 18.39 -12.14
C GLN A 363 -14.28 17.08 -11.35
N LEU A 364 -15.19 16.82 -10.41
CA LEU A 364 -15.21 15.60 -9.62
C LEU A 364 -15.60 14.38 -10.45
N ALA A 365 -16.50 14.53 -11.43
CA ALA A 365 -16.90 13.43 -12.31
C ALA A 365 -15.69 12.86 -13.08
N GLU A 366 -14.78 13.70 -13.55
CA GLU A 366 -13.55 13.25 -14.20
C GLU A 366 -12.64 12.49 -13.23
N GLN A 367 -12.45 13.00 -12.03
CA GLN A 367 -11.60 12.34 -11.02
C GLN A 367 -12.20 11.01 -10.54
N ILE A 368 -13.51 10.97 -10.31
CA ILE A 368 -14.24 9.75 -9.93
C ILE A 368 -14.10 8.67 -11.01
N SER A 369 -14.09 9.05 -12.29
CA SER A 369 -13.91 8.09 -13.40
C SER A 369 -12.56 7.36 -13.37
N LYS A 370 -11.54 7.96 -12.74
CA LYS A 370 -10.19 7.38 -12.57
C LYS A 370 -10.10 6.41 -11.39
N LEU A 371 -11.12 6.38 -10.53
CA LEU A 371 -11.11 5.53 -9.34
C LEU A 371 -11.30 4.04 -9.68
N SER A 372 -10.73 3.17 -8.87
CA SER A 372 -11.07 1.75 -8.94
C SER A 372 -12.54 1.51 -8.59
N LYS A 373 -13.13 0.42 -9.09
CA LYS A 373 -14.51 0.03 -8.72
C LYS A 373 -14.72 -0.05 -7.20
N LYS A 374 -13.68 -0.44 -6.46
CA LYS A 374 -13.69 -0.54 -4.99
C LYS A 374 -13.78 0.85 -4.34
N ASP A 375 -12.96 1.79 -4.81
CA ASP A 375 -12.89 3.16 -4.26
C ASP A 375 -14.15 3.95 -4.61
N ALA A 376 -14.63 3.84 -5.87
CA ALA A 376 -15.89 4.44 -6.31
C ALA A 376 -17.09 3.93 -5.47
N LYS A 377 -17.09 2.64 -5.12
CA LYS A 377 -18.11 2.04 -4.28
C LYS A 377 -18.03 2.51 -2.81
N ALA A 378 -16.81 2.71 -2.29
CA ALA A 378 -16.61 3.29 -0.96
C ALA A 378 -17.14 4.73 -0.86
N LEU A 379 -16.90 5.55 -1.89
CA LEU A 379 -17.43 6.93 -1.97
C LEU A 379 -18.95 7.01 -2.07
N SER A 380 -19.58 6.05 -2.75
CA SER A 380 -21.03 5.99 -2.84
C SER A 380 -21.70 5.43 -1.58
N ALA A 381 -20.92 4.93 -0.61
CA ALA A 381 -21.46 4.35 0.61
C ALA A 381 -22.26 5.39 1.43
N GLY A 382 -23.39 4.96 1.99
CA GLY A 382 -24.29 5.84 2.73
C GLY A 382 -25.30 6.57 1.86
N ARG A 383 -25.21 6.52 0.52
CA ARG A 383 -26.22 7.12 -0.37
C ARG A 383 -27.55 6.35 -0.24
N LYS A 384 -28.58 7.03 0.20
CA LYS A 384 -29.94 6.48 0.28
C LYS A 384 -30.51 6.27 -1.13
N ILE A 385 -31.14 5.14 -1.39
CA ILE A 385 -31.74 4.81 -2.70
C ILE A 385 -33.26 5.07 -2.74
N GLY A 386 -33.83 5.69 -1.68
CA GLY A 386 -35.24 6.05 -1.62
C GLY A 386 -36.19 4.87 -1.40
N VAL A 387 -35.69 3.73 -0.92
CA VAL A 387 -36.48 2.52 -0.66
C VAL A 387 -36.52 2.24 0.83
N PRO A 388 -37.70 2.01 1.44
CA PRO A 388 -37.82 1.68 2.85
C PRO A 388 -37.21 0.30 3.16
N CYS A 389 -36.71 0.14 4.38
CA CYS A 389 -36.22 -1.15 4.84
C CYS A 389 -37.40 -2.11 5.09
N PRO A 390 -37.34 -3.37 4.61
CA PRO A 390 -38.43 -4.33 4.81
C PRO A 390 -38.57 -4.83 6.27
N VAL A 391 -37.60 -4.50 7.14
CA VAL A 391 -37.53 -5.01 8.52
C VAL A 391 -37.80 -3.92 9.56
N CYS A 392 -37.60 -2.64 9.25
CA CYS A 392 -37.79 -1.53 10.18
C CYS A 392 -38.14 -0.23 9.45
N ASP A 393 -38.32 0.88 10.18
CA ASP A 393 -38.68 2.21 9.63
C ASP A 393 -37.49 2.95 9.00
N GLY A 394 -36.34 2.30 8.82
CA GLY A 394 -35.18 2.88 8.17
C GLY A 394 -35.26 2.83 6.64
N GLU A 395 -34.34 3.52 5.97
CA GLU A 395 -34.17 3.48 4.52
C GLU A 395 -33.00 2.59 4.10
N ILE A 396 -33.04 2.11 2.89
CA ILE A 396 -31.91 1.37 2.32
C ILE A 396 -30.90 2.33 1.75
N ALA A 397 -29.65 2.14 2.13
CA ALA A 397 -28.50 2.90 1.66
C ALA A 397 -27.42 1.97 1.09
N THR A 398 -26.63 2.50 0.18
CA THR A 398 -25.46 1.81 -0.37
C THR A 398 -24.41 1.60 0.71
N THR A 399 -23.76 0.44 0.67
CA THR A 399 -22.60 0.12 1.52
C THR A 399 -21.47 -0.39 0.64
N PRO A 400 -20.25 -0.50 1.11
CA PRO A 400 -19.15 -1.03 0.31
C PRO A 400 -19.32 -2.51 -0.08
N PHE A 401 -20.19 -3.23 0.63
CA PHE A 401 -20.46 -4.64 0.36
C PHE A 401 -21.78 -4.88 -0.37
N GLY A 402 -22.53 -3.82 -0.69
CA GLY A 402 -23.85 -3.89 -1.33
C GLY A 402 -24.78 -2.82 -0.78
N TYR A 403 -25.85 -3.21 -0.12
CA TYR A 403 -26.85 -2.32 0.45
C TYR A 403 -27.15 -2.72 1.90
N GLY A 404 -27.57 -1.77 2.72
CA GLY A 404 -27.91 -2.01 4.11
C GLY A 404 -28.92 -0.99 4.64
N CYS A 405 -29.52 -1.29 5.79
CA CYS A 405 -30.44 -0.39 6.44
C CYS A 405 -29.71 0.80 7.09
N SER A 406 -30.23 2.01 6.97
CA SER A 406 -29.72 3.22 7.64
C SER A 406 -29.76 3.14 9.17
N ASN A 407 -30.62 2.27 9.74
CA ASN A 407 -30.72 2.04 11.19
C ASN A 407 -29.75 0.94 11.67
N TYR A 408 -28.76 0.54 10.87
CA TYR A 408 -27.71 -0.38 11.31
C TYR A 408 -26.82 0.31 12.36
N LYS A 409 -26.52 -0.42 13.47
CA LYS A 409 -25.58 0.03 14.49
C LYS A 409 -24.49 -1.02 14.71
N LYS A 410 -23.25 -0.56 14.86
CA LYS A 410 -22.09 -1.44 15.08
C LYS A 410 -22.16 -2.26 16.37
N ASP A 411 -22.85 -1.76 17.38
CA ASP A 411 -23.08 -2.42 18.67
C ASP A 411 -24.08 -3.60 18.62
N GLY A 412 -24.67 -3.83 17.43
CA GLY A 412 -25.62 -4.90 17.20
C GLY A 412 -27.06 -4.62 17.66
N THR A 413 -27.35 -3.42 18.20
CA THR A 413 -28.69 -3.01 18.67
C THR A 413 -29.60 -2.49 17.56
N GLY A 414 -29.04 -2.18 16.37
CA GLY A 414 -29.77 -1.67 15.21
C GLY A 414 -30.26 -2.75 14.25
N CYS A 415 -30.91 -2.30 13.17
CA CYS A 415 -31.39 -3.19 12.11
C CYS A 415 -30.23 -3.88 11.39
N LYS A 416 -30.30 -5.20 11.19
CA LYS A 416 -29.25 -6.00 10.54
C LYS A 416 -29.54 -6.32 9.08
N PHE A 417 -30.61 -5.76 8.50
CA PHE A 417 -30.95 -6.02 7.11
C PHE A 417 -29.87 -5.52 6.16
N SER A 418 -29.36 -6.40 5.31
CA SER A 418 -28.35 -6.08 4.32
C SER A 418 -28.44 -6.98 3.10
N ILE A 419 -28.04 -6.45 1.95
CA ILE A 419 -27.99 -7.15 0.66
C ILE A 419 -26.57 -7.09 0.16
N GLY A 420 -25.87 -8.21 0.25
CA GLY A 420 -24.52 -8.38 -0.27
C GLY A 420 -24.50 -9.02 -1.65
N LYS A 421 -23.35 -9.60 -2.00
CA LYS A 421 -23.19 -10.43 -3.20
C LYS A 421 -24.02 -11.70 -3.08
N ILE A 422 -24.86 -11.98 -4.08
CA ILE A 422 -25.72 -13.18 -4.14
C ILE A 422 -25.20 -14.09 -5.24
N ALA A 423 -24.75 -15.29 -4.90
CA ALA A 423 -24.18 -16.26 -5.85
C ALA A 423 -23.22 -15.62 -6.86
N GLY A 424 -22.28 -14.81 -6.39
CA GLY A 424 -21.28 -14.15 -7.21
C GLY A 424 -21.71 -12.85 -7.90
N LYS A 425 -23.02 -12.54 -7.96
CA LYS A 425 -23.58 -11.34 -8.60
C LYS A 425 -23.79 -10.20 -7.59
N GLU A 426 -23.42 -9.00 -7.96
CA GLU A 426 -23.77 -7.76 -7.24
C GLU A 426 -25.02 -7.15 -7.91
N LEU A 427 -25.98 -6.76 -7.08
CA LEU A 427 -27.20 -6.09 -7.57
C LEU A 427 -26.95 -4.60 -7.75
N ASN A 428 -27.62 -3.99 -8.71
CA ASN A 428 -27.67 -2.54 -8.90
C ASN A 428 -28.91 -1.93 -8.20
N ASP A 429 -28.98 -0.58 -8.18
CA ASP A 429 -30.08 0.13 -7.51
C ASP A 429 -31.47 -0.29 -8.02
N ALA A 430 -31.64 -0.43 -9.33
CA ALA A 430 -32.92 -0.80 -9.93
C ALA A 430 -33.34 -2.23 -9.54
N GLU A 431 -32.39 -3.17 -9.52
CA GLU A 431 -32.63 -4.56 -9.11
C GLU A 431 -32.98 -4.65 -7.61
N VAL A 432 -32.31 -3.84 -6.76
CA VAL A 432 -32.62 -3.76 -5.32
C VAL A 432 -34.00 -3.09 -5.11
N THR A 433 -34.28 -2.02 -5.83
CA THR A 433 -35.60 -1.36 -5.76
C THR A 433 -36.71 -2.32 -6.12
N ALA A 434 -36.61 -3.02 -7.25
CA ALA A 434 -37.59 -4.02 -7.66
C ALA A 434 -37.74 -5.12 -6.61
N LEU A 435 -36.65 -5.64 -6.06
CA LEU A 435 -36.67 -6.69 -5.03
C LEU A 435 -37.40 -6.25 -3.76
N LEU A 436 -37.22 -5.00 -3.33
CA LEU A 436 -37.79 -4.52 -2.07
C LEU A 436 -39.20 -3.95 -2.22
N THR A 437 -39.51 -3.32 -3.38
CA THR A 437 -40.83 -2.72 -3.66
C THR A 437 -41.82 -3.78 -4.16
N ASP A 438 -41.41 -4.55 -5.19
CA ASP A 438 -42.26 -5.54 -5.83
C ASP A 438 -42.13 -6.94 -5.21
N LYS A 439 -41.26 -7.07 -4.19
CA LYS A 439 -40.87 -8.30 -3.52
C LYS A 439 -40.28 -9.36 -4.46
N LYS A 440 -40.00 -9.02 -5.70
CA LYS A 440 -39.46 -9.88 -6.75
C LYS A 440 -38.68 -9.10 -7.79
N THR A 441 -37.56 -9.65 -8.30
CA THR A 441 -36.85 -9.10 -9.46
C THR A 441 -37.32 -9.73 -10.76
N PRO A 442 -37.05 -9.11 -11.92
CA PRO A 442 -36.99 -9.81 -13.20
C PRO A 442 -35.97 -10.95 -13.15
N VAL A 443 -35.95 -11.82 -14.16
CA VAL A 443 -34.93 -12.87 -14.28
C VAL A 443 -33.56 -12.19 -14.50
N LEU A 444 -32.66 -12.36 -13.55
CA LEU A 444 -31.30 -11.84 -13.58
C LEU A 444 -30.35 -12.91 -14.12
N LYS A 445 -29.38 -12.50 -14.91
CA LYS A 445 -28.40 -13.40 -15.56
C LYS A 445 -27.10 -13.48 -14.75
N ASP A 446 -26.29 -14.51 -15.02
CA ASP A 446 -24.91 -14.64 -14.58
C ASP A 446 -24.73 -14.86 -13.06
N PHE A 447 -25.65 -15.51 -12.38
CA PHE A 447 -25.37 -16.08 -11.06
C PHE A 447 -24.40 -17.26 -11.18
N THR A 448 -23.54 -17.42 -10.20
CA THR A 448 -22.59 -18.54 -10.17
C THR A 448 -23.03 -19.61 -9.20
N GLY A 449 -23.36 -20.80 -9.71
CA GLY A 449 -23.76 -21.95 -8.90
C GLY A 449 -22.62 -22.52 -8.05
N LYS A 450 -22.93 -23.36 -7.06
CA LYS A 450 -21.93 -24.04 -6.21
C LYS A 450 -20.88 -24.84 -6.99
N THR A 451 -21.22 -25.27 -8.21
CA THR A 451 -20.31 -25.99 -9.13
C THR A 451 -19.53 -25.07 -10.07
N GLY A 452 -19.58 -23.75 -9.88
CA GLY A 452 -18.94 -22.75 -10.73
C GLY A 452 -19.64 -22.50 -12.08
N LYS A 453 -20.80 -23.11 -12.34
CA LYS A 453 -21.56 -22.91 -13.58
C LYS A 453 -22.49 -21.72 -13.46
N PRO A 454 -22.59 -20.88 -14.51
CA PRO A 454 -23.54 -19.77 -14.54
C PRO A 454 -24.99 -20.29 -14.63
N PHE A 455 -25.92 -19.56 -14.01
CA PHE A 455 -27.35 -19.80 -14.12
C PHE A 455 -28.13 -18.48 -13.99
N ASP A 456 -29.36 -18.48 -14.52
CA ASP A 456 -30.27 -17.34 -14.50
C ASP A 456 -31.44 -17.65 -13.56
N ALA A 457 -31.83 -16.66 -12.74
CA ALA A 457 -32.96 -16.77 -11.83
C ALA A 457 -33.52 -15.39 -11.47
N ALA A 458 -34.79 -15.34 -11.05
CA ALA A 458 -35.29 -14.18 -10.35
C ALA A 458 -34.94 -14.29 -8.84
N LEU A 459 -34.96 -13.17 -8.14
CA LEU A 459 -34.86 -13.12 -6.69
C LEU A 459 -36.22 -12.69 -6.11
N LYS A 460 -36.59 -13.24 -4.98
CA LYS A 460 -37.78 -12.81 -4.21
C LYS A 460 -37.50 -12.73 -2.73
N LEU A 461 -38.25 -11.88 -2.03
CA LEU A 461 -38.30 -11.85 -0.57
C LEU A 461 -39.35 -12.84 -0.09
N ASN A 462 -38.96 -13.73 0.84
CA ASN A 462 -39.89 -14.57 1.55
C ASN A 462 -40.59 -13.83 2.71
N GLU A 463 -41.48 -14.48 3.44
CA GLU A 463 -42.22 -13.91 4.58
C GLU A 463 -41.31 -13.42 5.72
N ASP A 464 -40.13 -14.01 5.85
CA ASP A 464 -39.11 -13.63 6.84
C ASP A 464 -38.16 -12.51 6.33
N ASN A 465 -38.47 -11.85 5.22
CA ASN A 465 -37.64 -10.87 4.53
C ASN A 465 -36.24 -11.39 4.11
N GLN A 466 -36.12 -12.70 3.88
CA GLN A 466 -34.90 -13.30 3.34
C GLN A 466 -34.98 -13.36 1.82
N ILE A 467 -33.84 -13.14 1.18
CA ILE A 467 -33.71 -13.18 -0.29
C ILE A 467 -33.52 -14.64 -0.71
N VAL A 468 -34.43 -15.14 -1.53
CA VAL A 468 -34.38 -16.49 -2.08
C VAL A 468 -34.44 -16.46 -3.60
N PHE A 469 -33.90 -17.49 -4.25
CA PHE A 469 -34.03 -17.65 -5.69
C PHE A 469 -35.46 -18.07 -6.05
N ASP A 470 -35.97 -17.43 -7.10
CA ASP A 470 -37.26 -17.78 -7.72
C ASP A 470 -36.95 -18.28 -9.13
N PHE A 471 -37.00 -19.59 -9.28
CA PHE A 471 -36.80 -20.24 -10.57
C PHE A 471 -38.15 -20.30 -11.31
N PRO A 472 -38.15 -20.11 -12.65
CA PRO A 472 -39.35 -20.29 -13.44
C PRO A 472 -39.91 -21.71 -13.20
N GLU A 473 -41.22 -21.81 -13.11
CA GLU A 473 -41.90 -23.12 -13.01
C GLU A 473 -41.43 -23.99 -14.19
N ARG A 474 -41.05 -25.22 -13.88
CA ARG A 474 -40.67 -26.18 -14.91
C ARG A 474 -41.91 -26.55 -15.71
N GLU A 475 -41.83 -26.40 -17.02
CA GLU A 475 -42.86 -26.94 -17.90
C GLU A 475 -43.07 -28.44 -17.59
N PRO A 476 -44.31 -28.91 -17.49
CA PRO A 476 -44.57 -30.31 -17.26
C PRO A 476 -43.99 -31.17 -18.38
N PRO A 477 -43.43 -32.36 -18.08
CA PRO A 477 -42.87 -33.23 -19.09
C PRO A 477 -43.91 -33.60 -20.15
N VAL A 478 -43.54 -33.46 -21.44
CA VAL A 478 -44.42 -33.78 -22.56
C VAL A 478 -44.20 -35.24 -22.96
N GLU A 479 -45.27 -35.97 -23.22
CA GLU A 479 -45.21 -37.35 -23.71
C GLU A 479 -44.66 -37.38 -25.14
N THR A 480 -43.70 -38.28 -25.42
CA THR A 480 -43.09 -38.46 -26.74
C THR A 480 -43.63 -39.75 -27.42
N ASN A 481 -43.32 -39.92 -28.72
CA ASN A 481 -43.63 -41.19 -29.38
C ASN A 481 -42.55 -42.27 -29.17
N LEU A 482 -41.50 -41.98 -28.39
CA LEU A 482 -40.40 -42.90 -28.14
C LEU A 482 -40.77 -43.95 -27.09
N ALA A 483 -40.66 -45.24 -27.44
CA ALA A 483 -40.77 -46.32 -26.49
C ALA A 483 -39.55 -46.37 -25.54
N CYS A 484 -39.76 -46.63 -24.29
CA CYS A 484 -38.68 -46.75 -23.31
C CYS A 484 -37.76 -47.92 -23.69
N PRO A 485 -36.43 -47.71 -23.86
CA PRO A 485 -35.54 -48.80 -24.24
C PRO A 485 -35.31 -49.84 -23.15
N ARG A 486 -35.63 -49.51 -21.89
CA ARG A 486 -35.50 -50.43 -20.75
C ARG A 486 -36.71 -51.32 -20.59
N CYS A 487 -37.92 -50.76 -20.46
CA CYS A 487 -39.12 -51.55 -20.16
C CYS A 487 -39.97 -51.88 -21.39
N LYS A 488 -39.79 -51.16 -22.52
CA LYS A 488 -40.53 -51.29 -23.78
C LYS A 488 -42.05 -51.17 -23.66
N ALA A 489 -42.59 -50.99 -22.45
CA ALA A 489 -44.01 -50.96 -22.16
C ALA A 489 -44.60 -49.55 -22.12
N HIS A 490 -43.79 -48.54 -21.82
CA HIS A 490 -44.26 -47.15 -21.67
C HIS A 490 -43.54 -46.23 -22.64
N LYS A 491 -44.19 -45.13 -23.04
CA LYS A 491 -43.57 -44.02 -23.78
C LYS A 491 -42.75 -43.15 -22.84
N LEU A 492 -41.71 -42.51 -23.40
CA LEU A 492 -40.87 -41.59 -22.68
C LEU A 492 -41.54 -40.22 -22.54
N LYS A 493 -41.40 -39.56 -21.39
CA LYS A 493 -41.81 -38.19 -21.17
C LYS A 493 -40.55 -37.28 -21.31
N LYS A 494 -40.65 -36.26 -22.13
CA LYS A 494 -39.55 -35.30 -22.41
C LYS A 494 -39.66 -34.08 -21.48
N SER A 495 -38.70 -33.88 -20.67
CA SER A 495 -38.47 -32.62 -19.92
C SER A 495 -37.40 -31.81 -20.61
N GLN A 496 -37.10 -30.60 -20.13
CA GLN A 496 -36.10 -29.70 -20.72
C GLN A 496 -34.74 -30.38 -20.98
N TRP A 497 -34.34 -31.34 -20.16
CA TRP A 497 -32.98 -31.93 -20.23
C TRP A 497 -32.99 -33.46 -20.33
N TYR A 498 -34.08 -34.12 -20.02
CA TYR A 498 -34.14 -35.57 -19.88
C TYR A 498 -35.37 -36.18 -20.56
N LEU A 499 -35.18 -37.41 -21.01
CA LEU A 499 -36.27 -38.34 -21.28
C LEU A 499 -36.40 -39.27 -20.07
N GLU A 500 -37.59 -39.40 -19.58
CA GLU A 500 -37.89 -40.13 -18.33
C GLU A 500 -39.04 -41.12 -18.55
N CYS A 501 -38.95 -42.26 -17.89
CA CYS A 501 -40.01 -43.28 -17.88
C CYS A 501 -40.44 -43.62 -16.46
N GLU A 502 -41.68 -44.01 -16.27
CA GLU A 502 -42.23 -44.46 -15.00
C GLU A 502 -41.51 -45.71 -14.41
N CYS A 503 -40.81 -46.48 -15.25
CA CYS A 503 -39.94 -47.56 -14.82
C CYS A 503 -38.63 -47.12 -14.15
N GLY A 504 -38.39 -45.80 -13.99
CA GLY A 504 -37.17 -45.24 -13.44
C GLY A 504 -36.04 -45.06 -14.46
N PHE A 505 -36.27 -45.30 -15.76
CA PHE A 505 -35.33 -44.98 -16.82
C PHE A 505 -35.24 -43.46 -16.99
N ARG A 506 -34.00 -42.92 -17.07
CA ARG A 506 -33.75 -41.50 -17.27
C ARG A 506 -32.49 -41.31 -18.10
N ILE A 507 -32.58 -40.58 -19.21
CA ILE A 507 -31.44 -40.30 -20.08
C ILE A 507 -31.44 -38.85 -20.56
N ARG A 508 -30.29 -38.26 -20.73
CA ARG A 508 -30.14 -36.93 -21.33
C ARG A 508 -30.35 -37.01 -22.83
N HIS A 509 -31.24 -36.17 -23.36
CA HIS A 509 -31.44 -36.05 -24.78
C HIS A 509 -30.59 -34.97 -25.46
N THR A 510 -29.81 -34.23 -24.68
CA THR A 510 -28.86 -33.20 -25.16
C THR A 510 -27.42 -33.71 -25.01
N VAL A 511 -26.70 -33.78 -26.14
CA VAL A 511 -25.29 -34.21 -26.21
C VAL A 511 -24.46 -33.07 -26.79
N ALA A 512 -23.34 -32.68 -26.14
CA ALA A 512 -22.44 -31.61 -26.58
C ALA A 512 -23.18 -30.36 -27.10
N GLN A 513 -24.14 -29.86 -26.34
CA GLN A 513 -25.01 -28.69 -26.59
C GLN A 513 -26.09 -28.87 -27.66
N ILE A 514 -26.20 -30.00 -28.31
CA ILE A 514 -27.24 -30.30 -29.29
C ILE A 514 -28.36 -31.17 -28.66
N ALA A 515 -29.59 -30.75 -28.81
CA ALA A 515 -30.76 -31.58 -28.51
C ALA A 515 -30.99 -32.56 -29.68
N LEU A 516 -30.94 -33.86 -29.37
CA LEU A 516 -31.16 -34.90 -30.36
C LEU A 516 -32.65 -34.94 -30.81
N SER A 517 -32.88 -35.13 -32.10
CA SER A 517 -34.22 -35.29 -32.65
C SER A 517 -34.86 -36.61 -32.22
N GLU A 518 -36.17 -36.70 -32.26
CA GLU A 518 -36.90 -37.96 -31.92
C GLU A 518 -36.49 -39.09 -32.87
N GLU A 519 -36.24 -38.81 -34.15
CA GLU A 519 -35.76 -39.79 -35.12
C GLU A 519 -34.39 -40.36 -34.72
N THR A 520 -33.45 -39.48 -34.36
CA THR A 520 -32.10 -39.88 -33.91
C THR A 520 -32.17 -40.73 -32.62
N LEU A 521 -33.02 -40.33 -31.68
CA LEU A 521 -33.22 -41.07 -30.44
C LEU A 521 -33.91 -42.41 -30.70
N GLN A 522 -34.88 -42.46 -31.59
CA GLN A 522 -35.57 -43.71 -32.01
C GLN A 522 -34.56 -44.67 -32.66
N GLU A 523 -33.69 -44.18 -33.56
CA GLU A 523 -32.64 -44.96 -34.17
C GLU A 523 -31.68 -45.52 -33.14
N LEU A 524 -31.19 -44.68 -32.21
CA LEU A 524 -30.30 -45.10 -31.14
C LEU A 524 -30.89 -46.17 -30.24
N PHE A 525 -32.17 -46.02 -29.87
CA PHE A 525 -32.84 -46.97 -28.96
C PHE A 525 -33.22 -48.29 -29.67
N THR A 526 -33.31 -48.29 -31.01
CA THR A 526 -33.68 -49.48 -31.78
C THR A 526 -32.46 -50.23 -32.29
N THR A 527 -31.47 -49.52 -32.83
CA THR A 527 -30.29 -50.12 -33.50
C THR A 527 -29.02 -50.10 -32.65
N GLY A 528 -29.04 -49.37 -31.56
CA GLY A 528 -27.87 -49.16 -30.70
C GLY A 528 -26.89 -48.12 -31.19
N LYS A 529 -27.00 -47.61 -32.43
CA LYS A 529 -26.11 -46.60 -33.03
C LYS A 529 -26.78 -45.82 -34.15
N THR A 530 -26.29 -44.63 -34.45
CA THR A 530 -26.74 -43.87 -35.63
C THR A 530 -26.00 -44.31 -36.90
N LYS A 531 -26.71 -44.39 -38.00
CA LYS A 531 -26.15 -44.74 -39.34
C LYS A 531 -25.36 -43.56 -39.89
N ASN A 532 -25.85 -42.35 -39.69
CA ASN A 532 -25.26 -41.10 -40.20
C ASN A 532 -24.66 -40.29 -39.09
N LYS A 533 -23.67 -39.42 -39.44
CA LYS A 533 -23.13 -38.43 -38.51
C LYS A 533 -24.20 -37.41 -38.15
N VAL A 534 -24.36 -37.12 -36.90
CA VAL A 534 -25.15 -35.99 -36.38
C VAL A 534 -24.23 -34.76 -36.35
N SER A 535 -24.70 -33.67 -36.97
CA SER A 535 -23.88 -32.47 -37.17
C SER A 535 -24.11 -31.43 -36.09
N GLY A 536 -23.09 -30.57 -35.89
CA GLY A 536 -23.21 -29.36 -35.09
C GLY A 536 -22.83 -29.51 -33.62
N PHE A 537 -22.27 -30.62 -33.17
CA PHE A 537 -21.76 -30.76 -31.81
C PHE A 537 -20.66 -29.73 -31.54
N ILE A 538 -20.61 -29.22 -30.31
CA ILE A 538 -19.58 -28.27 -29.86
C ILE A 538 -18.63 -28.97 -28.90
N SER A 539 -17.35 -29.03 -29.26
CA SER A 539 -16.30 -29.59 -28.40
C SER A 539 -16.06 -28.75 -27.14
N LYS A 540 -15.36 -29.29 -26.14
CA LYS A 540 -14.95 -28.53 -24.94
C LYS A 540 -14.09 -27.30 -25.27
N ALA A 541 -13.43 -27.30 -26.44
CA ALA A 541 -12.64 -26.18 -26.94
C ALA A 541 -13.46 -25.17 -27.78
N GLY A 542 -14.80 -25.31 -27.85
CA GLY A 542 -15.69 -24.42 -28.59
C GLY A 542 -15.70 -24.64 -30.09
N LYS A 543 -15.07 -25.72 -30.63
CA LYS A 543 -15.04 -26.00 -32.06
C LYS A 543 -16.22 -26.92 -32.45
N PRO A 544 -16.92 -26.64 -33.56
CA PRO A 544 -17.96 -27.52 -34.07
C PRO A 544 -17.36 -28.82 -34.66
N PHE A 545 -18.07 -29.93 -34.52
CA PHE A 545 -17.71 -31.22 -35.10
C PHE A 545 -18.95 -32.08 -35.30
N ASP A 546 -18.84 -33.08 -36.19
CA ASP A 546 -19.87 -34.04 -36.53
C ASP A 546 -19.42 -35.43 -36.13
N ALA A 547 -20.31 -36.24 -35.55
CA ALA A 547 -19.97 -37.58 -35.08
C ALA A 547 -21.17 -38.53 -35.14
N CYS A 548 -20.91 -39.83 -35.29
CA CYS A 548 -21.90 -40.86 -35.03
C CYS A 548 -22.08 -41.04 -33.51
N LEU A 549 -23.27 -41.48 -33.10
CA LEU A 549 -23.59 -41.76 -31.72
C LEU A 549 -23.87 -43.25 -31.52
N LYS A 550 -23.55 -43.77 -30.34
CA LYS A 550 -23.94 -45.12 -29.89
C LYS A 550 -24.66 -45.04 -28.55
N TYR A 551 -25.61 -45.93 -28.36
CA TYR A 551 -26.35 -46.12 -27.14
C TYR A 551 -25.93 -47.42 -26.50
N GLU A 552 -25.25 -47.34 -25.39
CA GLU A 552 -24.72 -48.49 -24.67
C GLU A 552 -24.84 -48.26 -23.15
N LYS A 553 -25.28 -49.29 -22.39
CA LYS A 553 -25.42 -49.21 -20.92
C LYS A 553 -26.23 -47.99 -20.45
N GLU A 554 -27.30 -47.65 -21.16
CA GLU A 554 -28.18 -46.51 -20.88
C GLU A 554 -27.52 -45.13 -20.98
N VAL A 555 -26.42 -45.04 -21.74
CA VAL A 555 -25.70 -43.78 -21.99
C VAL A 555 -25.55 -43.59 -23.48
N ILE A 556 -25.77 -42.34 -23.97
CA ILE A 556 -25.45 -41.95 -25.35
C ILE A 556 -24.02 -41.44 -25.38
N GLN A 557 -23.18 -42.06 -26.23
CA GLN A 557 -21.76 -41.75 -26.37
C GLN A 557 -21.43 -41.47 -27.85
N PHE A 558 -20.30 -40.79 -28.11
CA PHE A 558 -19.78 -40.66 -29.45
C PHE A 558 -19.18 -41.98 -29.93
N ASP A 559 -19.47 -42.33 -31.17
CA ASP A 559 -18.87 -43.47 -31.86
C ASP A 559 -17.84 -42.94 -32.87
N PHE A 560 -16.56 -43.04 -32.55
CA PHE A 560 -15.45 -42.61 -33.37
C PHE A 560 -14.84 -43.74 -34.22
N ASP A 561 -15.29 -44.98 -34.06
CA ASP A 561 -14.73 -46.14 -34.73
C ASP A 561 -15.20 -46.26 -36.20
N ASN A 562 -16.17 -45.44 -36.61
CA ASN A 562 -16.68 -45.36 -37.98
C ASN A 562 -16.28 -44.08 -38.73
N ALA A 563 -15.22 -43.39 -38.33
CA ALA A 563 -14.69 -42.26 -39.10
C ALA A 563 -13.71 -42.76 -40.13
N GLY A 564 -14.18 -42.95 -41.38
CA GLY A 564 -13.31 -43.13 -42.57
C GLY A 564 -12.26 -42.01 -42.62
N GLU A 565 -11.05 -42.40 -42.90
CA GLU A 565 -9.76 -41.73 -42.99
C GLU A 565 -9.77 -40.26 -43.37
N THR A 566 -9.11 -39.41 -42.59
CA THR A 566 -8.17 -38.39 -43.06
C THR A 566 -7.19 -37.96 -41.95
N PRO A 567 -5.95 -37.61 -42.30
CA PRO A 567 -4.82 -37.78 -41.43
C PRO A 567 -4.35 -36.48 -40.72
N GLY A 568 -3.69 -36.67 -39.61
CA GLY A 568 -2.64 -35.75 -39.20
C GLY A 568 -2.86 -34.92 -37.93
N GLN A 569 -2.18 -35.35 -36.93
CA GLN A 569 -1.25 -34.60 -36.07
C GLN A 569 -1.58 -34.43 -34.57
N ASN A 570 -0.63 -35.02 -33.89
CA ASN A 570 -0.06 -34.70 -32.56
C ASN A 570 -0.91 -34.83 -31.30
N ARG A 571 -0.58 -35.90 -30.61
CA ARG A 571 -0.70 -36.06 -29.15
C ARG A 571 0.38 -35.20 -28.47
N ASP A 572 -0.03 -34.33 -27.55
CA ASP A 572 0.83 -33.93 -26.47
C ASP A 572 0.12 -34.18 -25.15
N GLN A 573 0.80 -34.96 -24.34
CA GLN A 573 0.46 -35.29 -22.95
C GLN A 573 0.82 -34.08 -22.09
N ALA A 574 -0.08 -33.63 -21.26
CA ALA A 574 0.25 -32.78 -20.13
C ALA A 574 -0.45 -33.29 -18.87
N SER A 575 0.38 -33.64 -17.95
CA SER A 575 0.16 -34.20 -16.63
C SER A 575 -0.70 -33.32 -15.72
N THR A 576 -1.57 -33.95 -14.99
CA THR A 576 -2.31 -33.47 -13.81
C THR A 576 -1.38 -33.32 -12.60
N GLN A 577 -1.38 -32.13 -11.97
CA GLN A 577 -1.04 -31.95 -10.56
C GLN A 577 -2.09 -31.05 -9.87
N PRO A 578 -2.48 -31.35 -8.63
CA PRO A 578 -3.54 -30.62 -7.93
C PRO A 578 -3.00 -29.39 -7.21
N LEU A 579 -3.73 -28.28 -7.32
CA LEU A 579 -3.49 -27.07 -6.54
C LEU A 579 -4.12 -27.19 -5.16
N GLN A 580 -3.28 -27.01 -4.15
CA GLN A 580 -3.63 -26.93 -2.74
C GLN A 580 -4.38 -25.61 -2.43
N GLU A 581 -5.42 -25.74 -1.65
CA GLU A 581 -6.14 -24.66 -0.99
C GLU A 581 -5.22 -23.92 0.00
N GLN A 582 -5.22 -22.58 -0.06
CA GLN A 582 -4.73 -21.75 1.04
C GLN A 582 -5.85 -20.83 1.53
N GLY A 583 -6.00 -20.86 2.83
CA GLY A 583 -7.10 -20.36 3.62
C GLY A 583 -7.28 -18.84 3.62
N ASP A 584 -8.51 -18.55 3.86
CA ASP A 584 -9.16 -17.26 4.02
C ASP A 584 -8.79 -16.64 5.39
N TYR A 585 -8.28 -15.41 5.38
CA TYR A 585 -8.22 -14.56 6.57
C TYR A 585 -9.09 -13.34 6.35
N GLY A 586 -10.26 -13.38 6.99
CA GLY A 586 -11.18 -12.25 7.06
C GLY A 586 -10.55 -11.03 7.71
N GLN A 587 -10.58 -9.90 7.00
CA GLN A 587 -10.32 -8.58 7.54
C GLN A 587 -11.63 -7.79 7.60
N SER A 588 -12.04 -7.46 8.82
CA SER A 588 -13.11 -6.51 9.10
C SER A 588 -12.65 -5.09 8.76
N ALA A 589 -13.29 -4.46 7.79
CA ALA A 589 -13.07 -3.05 7.45
C ALA A 589 -14.03 -2.16 8.27
N PHE A 590 -13.46 -1.15 8.93
CA PHE A 590 -14.21 -0.12 9.66
C PHE A 590 -14.56 1.04 8.73
N TYR A 591 -15.76 1.56 8.86
CA TYR A 591 -16.29 2.71 8.14
C TYR A 591 -16.23 3.98 8.98
N MET A 592 -15.94 5.11 8.34
CA MET A 592 -16.06 6.45 8.90
C MET A 592 -17.07 7.25 8.04
N ASP A 593 -17.98 7.96 8.68
CA ASP A 593 -18.89 8.86 7.99
C ASP A 593 -18.25 10.24 7.69
N SER A 594 -18.94 11.11 6.98
CA SER A 594 -18.43 12.44 6.61
C SER A 594 -18.16 13.34 7.83
N ALA A 595 -18.85 13.13 8.95
CA ALA A 595 -18.60 13.82 10.19
C ALA A 595 -17.31 13.30 10.86
N GLU A 596 -17.02 12.00 10.75
CA GLU A 596 -15.76 11.41 11.21
C GLU A 596 -14.55 11.90 10.39
N ILE A 597 -14.71 12.21 9.10
CA ILE A 597 -13.66 12.82 8.28
C ILE A 597 -13.35 14.24 8.76
N MET A 598 -14.37 15.01 9.12
CA MET A 598 -14.20 16.35 9.72
C MET A 598 -13.61 16.27 11.13
N GLN A 599 -13.96 15.26 11.92
CA GLN A 599 -13.39 14.99 13.24
C GLN A 599 -11.91 14.61 13.14
N ILE A 600 -11.48 13.91 12.07
CA ILE A 600 -10.08 13.57 11.82
C ILE A 600 -9.22 14.82 11.61
N PHE A 601 -9.76 15.86 10.97
CA PHE A 601 -9.07 17.14 10.83
C PHE A 601 -9.08 17.94 12.14
N ALA A 602 -10.08 17.74 13.00
CA ALA A 602 -10.16 18.38 14.30
C ALA A 602 -9.28 17.71 15.38
N ASP A 603 -9.14 16.36 15.35
CA ASP A 603 -8.36 15.59 16.33
C ASP A 603 -6.86 15.50 15.96
N THR A 604 -6.43 16.16 14.88
CA THR A 604 -5.02 16.19 14.44
C THR A 604 -4.33 17.52 14.79
N GLN A 605 -5.01 18.37 15.58
CA GLN A 605 -4.43 19.56 16.18
C GLN A 605 -3.82 19.28 17.56
#